data_4cec0038049c31576e36fd597fd083aa
#
_entry.id   4cec0038049c31576e36fd597fd083aa
#
_cell.length_a   1.000
_cell.length_b   1.000
_cell.length_c   1.000
_cell.angle_alpha   90.00
_cell.angle_beta   90.00
_cell.angle_gamma   90.00
#
_symmetry.space_group_name_H-M   'P 1'
#
loop_
_entity.id
_entity.type
_entity.pdbx_description
1 polymer ?
#
loop_
_entity_poly.entity_id
_entity_poly.type
_entity_poly.pdbx_seq_one_letter_code
_entity_poly.pdbx_strand_id
1 'polypeptide(L)'
;MTDIINNWLYQDLKELLSDGKINRAISLSKKLSTLMNSNLYFSHFSEPHYPTFNLDAKTVFVHLNPGASLGNTNSEAEFYAQKWDKNELLKTYRLSENASIEQWIVAYSDSWKNYAYDRFIVKNEFDNFDYKQACFLLHWQNSGIELKQGDLSDKTIQQFNSVNVLNQKLQLELFPYGSNSIDTNKIVKAFELEPSIIAPYIENLLDTLILHPRKYVLFGSRIFSSLFKIYHQKVQPIIEIEEVEQKFTGITKNSLAFSFIGLNWKNKQLNAGIVHSFPRRDLPNAYTKMAEYGKLCWEDFQDKLKTN
;
A
#
# COMPACT_ATOMS: atom_id res chain seq x y z
N MET A 1 1.79 19.28 7.99
CA MET A 1 0.84 18.54 7.11
C MET A 1 1.16 18.73 5.63
N THR A 2 1.59 19.91 5.20
CA THR A 2 1.96 20.23 3.81
C THR A 2 3.18 19.48 3.27
N ASP A 3 4.07 19.02 4.13
CA ASP A 3 5.36 18.41 3.73
C ASP A 3 5.27 16.94 3.28
N ILE A 4 4.14 16.26 3.53
CA ILE A 4 3.89 14.87 3.10
C ILE A 4 3.23 14.83 1.72
N ILE A 5 2.74 15.96 1.26
CA ILE A 5 2.07 16.10 -0.03
C ILE A 5 3.16 16.21 -1.08
N ASN A 6 3.48 15.08 -1.71
CA ASN A 6 4.39 15.14 -2.83
C ASN A 6 3.73 15.90 -4.01
N ASN A 7 4.55 16.46 -4.88
CA ASN A 7 4.08 17.20 -6.05
C ASN A 7 3.13 16.39 -6.94
N TRP A 8 3.22 15.06 -6.90
CA TRP A 8 2.36 14.19 -7.71
C TRP A 8 0.92 14.18 -7.22
N LEU A 9 0.71 14.07 -5.90
CA LEU A 9 -0.64 14.14 -5.34
C LEU A 9 -1.32 15.46 -5.68
N TYR A 10 -0.59 16.56 -5.50
CA TYR A 10 -1.13 17.88 -5.79
C TYR A 10 -1.53 18.02 -7.27
N GLN A 11 -0.68 17.58 -8.19
CA GLN A 11 -0.96 17.61 -9.61
C GLN A 11 -2.12 16.70 -10.00
N ASP A 12 -2.13 15.47 -9.51
CA ASP A 12 -3.17 14.50 -9.81
C ASP A 12 -4.55 14.95 -9.32
N LEU A 13 -4.62 15.51 -8.11
CA LEU A 13 -5.86 16.10 -7.60
C LEU A 13 -6.29 17.33 -8.39
N LYS A 14 -5.36 18.19 -8.78
CA LYS A 14 -5.66 19.35 -9.63
C LYS A 14 -6.27 18.93 -10.95
N GLU A 15 -5.67 17.95 -11.64
CA GLU A 15 -6.20 17.41 -12.90
C GLU A 15 -7.57 16.76 -12.71
N LEU A 16 -7.73 15.96 -11.65
CA LEU A 16 -8.99 15.31 -11.33
C LEU A 16 -10.11 16.33 -11.09
N LEU A 17 -9.81 17.40 -10.35
CA LEU A 17 -10.78 18.44 -10.02
C LEU A 17 -11.12 19.34 -11.23
N SER A 18 -10.16 19.60 -12.16
CA SER A 18 -10.40 20.42 -13.35
C SER A 18 -11.02 19.64 -14.49
N ASP A 19 -10.49 18.45 -14.78
CA ASP A 19 -10.77 17.73 -16.02
C ASP A 19 -11.54 16.41 -15.79
N GLY A 20 -11.70 16.01 -14.54
CA GLY A 20 -12.30 14.74 -14.14
C GLY A 20 -11.42 13.53 -14.45
N LYS A 21 -10.13 13.73 -14.74
CA LYS A 21 -9.18 12.69 -15.16
C LYS A 21 -7.77 12.96 -14.66
N ILE A 22 -7.02 11.89 -14.38
CA ILE A 22 -5.61 11.92 -14.00
C ILE A 22 -4.77 11.45 -15.19
N ASN A 23 -4.03 12.34 -15.82
CA ASN A 23 -3.25 12.04 -17.02
C ASN A 23 -2.12 11.04 -16.78
N ARG A 24 -1.52 11.05 -15.57
CA ARG A 24 -0.47 10.10 -15.20
C ARG A 24 -1.01 8.67 -15.14
N ALA A 25 -2.21 8.45 -14.61
CA ALA A 25 -2.88 7.14 -14.59
C ALA A 25 -3.22 6.66 -16.01
N ILE A 26 -3.69 7.56 -16.87
CA ILE A 26 -3.94 7.27 -18.30
C ILE A 26 -2.64 6.87 -19.00
N SER A 27 -1.57 7.62 -18.80
CA SER A 27 -0.27 7.35 -19.42
C SER A 27 0.29 5.99 -18.98
N LEU A 28 0.23 5.68 -17.67
CA LEU A 28 0.64 4.39 -17.13
C LEU A 28 -0.15 3.24 -17.76
N SER A 29 -1.48 3.34 -17.79
CA SER A 29 -2.37 2.34 -18.38
C SER A 29 -2.04 2.08 -19.84
N LYS A 30 -1.93 3.13 -20.65
CA LYS A 30 -1.61 3.03 -22.08
C LYS A 30 -0.27 2.37 -22.33
N LYS A 31 0.79 2.84 -21.64
CA LYS A 31 2.15 2.30 -21.82
C LYS A 31 2.21 0.81 -21.43
N LEU A 32 1.66 0.44 -20.29
CA LEU A 32 1.66 -0.95 -19.84
C LEU A 32 0.78 -1.84 -20.72
N SER A 33 -0.41 -1.39 -21.11
CA SER A 33 -1.30 -2.16 -21.99
C SER A 33 -0.68 -2.39 -23.36
N THR A 34 -0.06 -1.36 -23.94
CA THR A 34 0.65 -1.49 -25.23
C THR A 34 1.83 -2.45 -25.13
N LEU A 35 2.70 -2.26 -24.13
CA LEU A 35 3.90 -3.05 -23.97
C LEU A 35 3.59 -4.53 -23.71
N MET A 36 2.55 -4.81 -22.95
CA MET A 36 2.18 -6.17 -22.54
C MET A 36 1.11 -6.80 -23.43
N ASN A 37 0.63 -6.09 -24.45
CA ASN A 37 -0.49 -6.50 -25.28
C ASN A 37 -1.66 -7.05 -24.43
N SER A 38 -2.07 -6.29 -23.43
CA SER A 38 -3.10 -6.71 -22.47
C SER A 38 -3.72 -5.50 -21.78
N ASN A 39 -4.94 -5.68 -21.27
CA ASN A 39 -5.67 -4.63 -20.57
C ASN A 39 -5.14 -4.49 -19.13
N LEU A 40 -4.20 -3.57 -18.92
CA LEU A 40 -3.67 -3.19 -17.62
C LEU A 40 -4.13 -1.75 -17.31
N TYR A 41 -5.30 -1.63 -16.70
CA TYR A 41 -5.93 -0.34 -16.48
C TYR A 41 -5.82 0.11 -15.03
N PHE A 42 -5.42 1.36 -14.86
CA PHE A 42 -5.41 2.09 -13.61
C PHE A 42 -6.46 3.19 -13.65
N SER A 43 -7.26 3.31 -12.60
CA SER A 43 -8.30 4.33 -12.52
C SER A 43 -7.72 5.73 -12.67
N HIS A 44 -8.23 6.45 -13.65
CA HIS A 44 -7.89 7.85 -13.89
C HIS A 44 -9.04 8.80 -13.55
N PHE A 45 -10.15 8.24 -13.08
CA PHE A 45 -11.40 8.93 -12.76
C PHE A 45 -11.84 8.70 -11.30
N SER A 46 -10.92 8.38 -10.44
CA SER A 46 -11.12 8.27 -8.99
C SER A 46 -9.96 8.90 -8.25
N GLU A 47 -10.16 9.19 -6.97
CA GLU A 47 -9.11 9.75 -6.14
C GLU A 47 -7.87 8.86 -6.11
N PRO A 48 -6.69 9.45 -6.26
CA PRO A 48 -5.45 8.71 -6.10
C PRO A 48 -5.23 8.36 -4.63
N HIS A 49 -4.78 7.14 -4.37
CA HIS A 49 -4.48 6.65 -3.03
C HIS A 49 -3.06 7.04 -2.61
N TYR A 50 -2.93 8.24 -2.08
CA TYR A 50 -1.74 8.70 -1.39
C TYR A 50 -1.83 8.41 0.11
N PRO A 51 -0.94 8.96 0.96
CA PRO A 51 -0.86 8.53 2.36
C PRO A 51 -2.22 8.41 3.02
N THR A 52 -2.54 7.22 3.50
CA THR A 52 -3.79 6.91 4.17
C THR A 52 -3.51 6.46 5.60
N PHE A 53 -4.49 6.54 6.49
CA PHE A 53 -4.40 6.26 7.91
C PHE A 53 -3.56 7.30 8.68
N ASN A 54 -2.73 6.87 9.62
CA ASN A 54 -2.03 7.77 10.53
C ASN A 54 -0.73 8.29 9.93
N LEU A 55 -0.69 9.58 9.64
CA LEU A 55 0.51 10.25 9.11
C LEU A 55 1.69 10.27 10.08
N ASP A 56 1.43 10.14 11.40
CA ASP A 56 2.46 10.13 12.45
C ASP A 56 2.87 8.71 12.86
N ALA A 57 2.37 7.69 12.15
CA ALA A 57 2.67 6.30 12.44
C ALA A 57 4.16 5.99 12.36
N LYS A 58 4.65 5.13 13.24
CA LYS A 58 6.04 4.65 13.22
C LYS A 58 6.30 3.63 12.12
N THR A 59 5.25 2.93 11.69
CA THR A 59 5.31 1.90 10.64
C THR A 59 4.63 2.41 9.38
N VAL A 60 5.33 2.31 8.26
CA VAL A 60 4.73 2.47 6.94
C VAL A 60 4.59 1.11 6.28
N PHE A 61 3.42 0.86 5.70
CA PHE A 61 3.15 -0.33 4.90
C PHE A 61 2.93 0.09 3.45
N VAL A 62 3.78 -0.41 2.55
CA VAL A 62 3.73 -0.07 1.13
C VAL A 62 3.09 -1.21 0.36
N HIS A 63 2.06 -0.89 -0.42
CA HIS A 63 1.38 -1.82 -1.31
C HIS A 63 1.68 -1.50 -2.77
N LEU A 64 1.30 -2.42 -3.67
CA LEU A 64 1.51 -2.23 -5.10
C LEU A 64 0.55 -1.18 -5.66
N ASN A 65 -0.73 -1.35 -5.35
CA ASN A 65 -1.81 -0.44 -5.74
C ASN A 65 -3.08 -0.72 -4.95
N PRO A 66 -3.98 0.25 -4.82
CA PRO A 66 -5.30 0.02 -4.22
C PRO A 66 -6.17 -0.83 -5.14
N GLY A 67 -6.97 -1.72 -4.53
CA GLY A 67 -8.05 -2.39 -5.22
C GLY A 67 -9.18 -1.39 -5.52
N ALA A 68 -9.69 -1.38 -6.75
CA ALA A 68 -10.84 -0.57 -7.11
C ALA A 68 -11.72 -1.29 -8.15
N SER A 69 -13.03 -1.04 -8.09
CA SER A 69 -13.91 -1.43 -9.18
C SER A 69 -13.78 -0.40 -10.30
N LEU A 70 -13.31 -0.83 -11.46
CA LEU A 70 -13.22 0.04 -12.65
C LEU A 70 -14.54 0.09 -13.45
N GLY A 71 -15.60 -0.49 -12.91
CA GLY A 71 -16.86 -0.67 -13.64
C GLY A 71 -16.75 -1.73 -14.75
N ASN A 72 -17.87 -2.05 -15.37
CA ASN A 72 -17.92 -2.90 -16.55
C ASN A 72 -17.70 -2.02 -17.79
N THR A 73 -16.45 -1.94 -18.25
CA THR A 73 -16.13 -1.30 -19.52
C THR A 73 -15.93 -2.35 -20.60
N ASN A 74 -16.69 -2.25 -21.67
CA ASN A 74 -16.66 -3.23 -22.77
C ASN A 74 -15.53 -2.95 -23.76
N SER A 75 -14.94 -1.75 -23.71
CA SER A 75 -13.87 -1.35 -24.61
C SER A 75 -12.86 -0.39 -23.95
N GLU A 76 -11.68 -0.33 -24.54
CA GLU A 76 -10.65 0.65 -24.16
C GLU A 76 -11.14 2.10 -24.32
N ALA A 77 -11.91 2.34 -25.37
CA ALA A 77 -12.45 3.68 -25.65
C ALA A 77 -13.43 4.12 -24.54
N GLU A 78 -14.30 3.21 -24.10
CA GLU A 78 -15.22 3.48 -22.98
C GLU A 78 -14.47 3.70 -21.67
N PHE A 79 -13.39 2.93 -21.39
CA PHE A 79 -12.59 3.15 -20.23
C PHE A 79 -11.99 4.55 -20.18
N TYR A 80 -11.33 5.00 -21.25
CA TYR A 80 -10.71 6.34 -21.30
C TYR A 80 -11.74 7.49 -21.48
N ALA A 81 -12.99 7.19 -21.84
CA ALA A 81 -14.06 8.17 -21.85
C ALA A 81 -14.60 8.50 -20.46
N GLN A 82 -14.41 7.63 -19.49
CA GLN A 82 -14.89 7.84 -18.12
C GLN A 82 -14.29 9.11 -17.54
N LYS A 83 -15.15 9.85 -16.85
CA LYS A 83 -14.79 11.05 -16.09
C LYS A 83 -15.38 10.93 -14.71
N TRP A 84 -14.68 11.56 -13.80
CA TRP A 84 -15.13 11.66 -12.45
C TRP A 84 -16.16 12.75 -12.26
N ASP A 85 -17.16 12.51 -11.39
CA ASP A 85 -18.17 13.51 -11.06
C ASP A 85 -17.70 14.36 -9.85
N LYS A 86 -17.31 15.60 -10.15
CA LYS A 86 -16.90 16.58 -9.14
C LYS A 86 -17.96 16.76 -8.04
N ASN A 87 -19.26 16.73 -8.41
CA ASN A 87 -20.35 16.99 -7.47
C ASN A 87 -20.51 15.84 -6.46
N GLU A 88 -20.29 14.59 -6.88
CA GLU A 88 -20.28 13.44 -5.96
C GLU A 88 -19.20 13.60 -4.90
N LEU A 89 -18.03 14.04 -5.27
CA LEU A 89 -16.92 14.22 -4.35
C LEU A 89 -17.14 15.36 -3.38
N LEU A 90 -17.57 16.53 -3.87
CA LEU A 90 -17.93 17.66 -3.03
C LEU A 90 -18.93 17.21 -1.95
N LYS A 91 -19.90 16.40 -2.33
CA LYS A 91 -20.88 15.81 -1.41
C LYS A 91 -20.25 14.82 -0.43
N THR A 92 -19.39 13.92 -0.94
CA THR A 92 -18.72 12.88 -0.14
C THR A 92 -17.85 13.51 0.95
N TYR A 93 -17.06 14.51 0.60
CA TYR A 93 -16.15 15.18 1.53
C TYR A 93 -16.74 16.43 2.18
N ARG A 94 -18.01 16.75 1.93
CA ARG A 94 -18.72 17.92 2.46
C ARG A 94 -17.97 19.23 2.20
N LEU A 95 -17.41 19.36 1.00
CA LEU A 95 -16.66 20.52 0.56
C LEU A 95 -17.54 21.47 -0.27
N SER A 96 -17.18 22.75 -0.29
CA SER A 96 -17.78 23.74 -1.19
C SER A 96 -17.18 23.61 -2.61
N GLU A 97 -17.88 24.13 -3.62
CA GLU A 97 -17.40 24.15 -5.01
C GLU A 97 -16.08 24.90 -5.18
N ASN A 98 -15.79 25.83 -4.29
CA ASN A 98 -14.57 26.66 -4.27
C ASN A 98 -13.52 26.16 -3.29
N ALA A 99 -13.62 24.91 -2.80
CA ALA A 99 -12.65 24.35 -1.89
C ALA A 99 -11.26 24.30 -2.55
N SER A 100 -10.25 24.74 -1.78
CA SER A 100 -8.86 24.64 -2.24
C SER A 100 -8.37 23.20 -2.26
N ILE A 101 -7.28 22.92 -3.00
CA ILE A 101 -6.68 21.58 -3.03
C ILE A 101 -6.24 21.14 -1.64
N GLU A 102 -5.76 22.06 -0.81
CA GLU A 102 -5.37 21.80 0.58
C GLU A 102 -6.57 21.36 1.42
N GLN A 103 -7.73 21.98 1.24
CA GLN A 103 -8.98 21.56 1.90
C GLN A 103 -9.40 20.16 1.46
N TRP A 104 -9.24 19.82 0.17
CA TRP A 104 -9.47 18.49 -0.36
C TRP A 104 -8.57 17.45 0.30
N ILE A 105 -7.27 17.73 0.40
CA ILE A 105 -6.30 16.83 1.01
C ILE A 105 -6.61 16.58 2.48
N VAL A 106 -6.99 17.63 3.22
CA VAL A 106 -7.40 17.49 4.62
C VAL A 106 -8.65 16.62 4.73
N ALA A 107 -9.68 16.90 3.94
CA ALA A 107 -10.93 16.15 3.97
C ALA A 107 -10.73 14.68 3.56
N TYR A 108 -9.90 14.42 2.56
CA TYR A 108 -9.49 13.07 2.17
C TYR A 108 -8.77 12.34 3.31
N SER A 109 -7.76 12.96 3.91
CA SER A 109 -7.03 12.38 5.05
C SER A 109 -7.95 12.12 6.24
N ASP A 110 -8.88 13.02 6.52
CA ASP A 110 -9.84 12.87 7.61
C ASP A 110 -10.82 11.72 7.37
N SER A 111 -11.20 11.46 6.12
CA SER A 111 -12.08 10.33 5.77
C SER A 111 -11.47 8.98 6.14
N TRP A 112 -10.15 8.86 6.17
CA TRP A 112 -9.45 7.62 6.52
C TRP A 112 -9.29 7.41 8.03
N LYS A 113 -9.45 8.45 8.87
CA LYS A 113 -9.31 8.33 10.34
C LYS A 113 -10.28 7.34 10.94
N ASN A 114 -11.50 7.26 10.41
CA ASN A 114 -12.54 6.36 10.89
C ASN A 114 -12.66 5.07 10.05
N TYR A 115 -11.87 4.93 8.99
CA TYR A 115 -12.00 3.82 8.04
C TYR A 115 -11.98 2.45 8.73
N ALA A 116 -11.00 2.22 9.61
CA ALA A 116 -10.87 0.94 10.31
C ALA A 116 -12.05 0.69 11.25
N TYR A 117 -12.52 1.70 11.95
CA TYR A 117 -13.67 1.60 12.84
C TYR A 117 -14.95 1.28 12.05
N ASP A 118 -15.22 2.02 11.00
CA ASP A 118 -16.41 1.82 10.17
C ASP A 118 -16.40 0.42 9.55
N ARG A 119 -15.26 -0.04 9.08
CA ARG A 119 -15.13 -1.32 8.41
C ARG A 119 -15.22 -2.51 9.36
N PHE A 120 -14.49 -2.48 10.47
CA PHE A 120 -14.41 -3.62 11.39
C PHE A 120 -15.52 -3.62 12.45
N ILE A 121 -15.94 -2.45 12.94
CA ILE A 121 -16.94 -2.36 13.99
C ILE A 121 -18.34 -2.21 13.39
N VAL A 122 -18.55 -1.21 12.54
CA VAL A 122 -19.88 -0.88 12.01
C VAL A 122 -20.31 -1.90 10.96
N LYS A 123 -19.46 -2.18 9.95
CA LYS A 123 -19.79 -3.08 8.83
C LYS A 123 -19.46 -4.53 9.10
N ASN A 124 -18.69 -4.82 10.15
CA ASN A 124 -18.30 -6.18 10.54
C ASN A 124 -17.55 -6.97 9.44
N GLU A 125 -16.67 -6.31 8.69
CA GLU A 125 -15.92 -6.87 7.57
C GLU A 125 -14.55 -7.41 8.03
N PHE A 126 -14.42 -8.73 8.23
CA PHE A 126 -13.19 -9.38 8.76
C PHE A 126 -12.47 -10.31 7.80
N ASP A 127 -12.98 -10.53 6.63
CA ASP A 127 -12.44 -11.50 5.66
C ASP A 127 -11.44 -10.88 4.69
N ASN A 128 -11.16 -9.61 4.86
CA ASN A 128 -10.40 -8.83 3.90
C ASN A 128 -8.90 -8.76 4.24
N PHE A 129 -8.17 -8.19 3.31
CA PHE A 129 -6.74 -7.96 3.40
C PHE A 129 -6.38 -7.04 4.59
N ASP A 130 -7.16 -6.00 4.83
CA ASP A 130 -6.89 -5.02 5.89
C ASP A 130 -6.96 -5.65 7.27
N TYR A 131 -7.92 -6.56 7.50
CA TYR A 131 -8.01 -7.28 8.75
C TYR A 131 -6.78 -8.18 8.99
N LYS A 132 -6.36 -8.94 7.97
CA LYS A 132 -5.17 -9.80 8.08
C LYS A 132 -3.91 -8.97 8.33
N GLN A 133 -3.80 -7.81 7.72
CA GLN A 133 -2.72 -6.89 7.95
C GLN A 133 -2.75 -6.29 9.35
N ALA A 134 -3.94 -5.93 9.87
CA ALA A 134 -4.09 -5.48 11.24
C ALA A 134 -3.66 -6.58 12.23
N CYS A 135 -4.08 -7.83 12.01
CA CYS A 135 -3.68 -8.97 12.84
C CYS A 135 -2.15 -9.20 12.79
N PHE A 136 -1.53 -9.09 11.62
CA PHE A 136 -0.08 -9.16 11.47
C PHE A 136 0.63 -8.08 12.30
N LEU A 137 0.13 -6.85 12.26
CA LEU A 137 0.72 -5.72 12.96
C LEU A 137 0.54 -5.77 14.49
N LEU A 138 -0.37 -6.59 15.03
CA LEU A 138 -0.58 -6.72 16.47
C LEU A 138 0.70 -7.05 17.24
N HIS A 139 1.54 -7.89 16.69
CA HIS A 139 2.81 -8.30 17.30
C HIS A 139 4.05 -7.76 16.58
N TRP A 140 3.85 -7.01 15.49
CA TRP A 140 4.90 -6.25 14.87
C TRP A 140 5.28 -5.08 15.78
N GLN A 141 6.58 -4.91 16.05
CA GLN A 141 7.15 -3.83 16.88
C GLN A 141 6.69 -3.77 18.36
N ASN A 142 6.23 -4.88 18.91
CA ASN A 142 5.76 -4.91 20.30
C ASN A 142 4.83 -3.70 20.55
N SER A 143 3.71 -3.64 19.85
CA SER A 143 2.88 -2.44 19.66
C SER A 143 2.36 -1.77 20.94
N GLY A 144 2.71 -2.33 22.13
CA GLY A 144 2.25 -1.85 23.43
C GLY A 144 0.74 -2.04 23.64
N ILE A 145 0.05 -2.62 22.67
CA ILE A 145 -1.28 -3.13 22.86
C ILE A 145 -1.09 -4.40 23.67
N GLU A 146 -1.19 -4.30 25.00
CA GLU A 146 -1.44 -5.46 25.82
C GLU A 146 -2.70 -6.11 25.25
N LEU A 147 -2.49 -7.15 24.44
CA LEU A 147 -3.56 -8.10 24.16
C LEU A 147 -3.96 -8.60 25.54
N LYS A 148 -5.05 -8.08 26.09
CA LYS A 148 -5.64 -8.70 27.27
C LYS A 148 -5.71 -10.17 26.90
N GLN A 149 -5.01 -11.00 27.64
CA GLN A 149 -5.04 -12.47 27.55
C GLN A 149 -6.39 -13.01 28.05
N GLY A 150 -7.46 -12.24 27.88
CA GLY A 150 -8.81 -12.69 27.96
C GLY A 150 -9.12 -13.34 26.63
N ASP A 151 -9.75 -14.45 26.68
CA ASP A 151 -10.24 -15.30 25.62
C ASP A 151 -10.09 -14.68 24.20
N LEU A 152 -9.02 -15.08 23.47
CA LEU A 152 -8.73 -14.63 22.10
C LEU A 152 -9.87 -14.95 21.12
N SER A 153 -10.91 -15.62 21.57
CA SER A 153 -12.14 -15.92 20.86
C SER A 153 -13.18 -14.79 20.93
N ASP A 154 -13.02 -13.81 21.82
CA ASP A 154 -13.95 -12.67 21.88
C ASP A 154 -13.79 -11.79 20.66
N LYS A 155 -14.77 -11.88 19.78
CA LYS A 155 -14.84 -11.13 18.53
C LYS A 155 -14.74 -9.63 18.76
N THR A 156 -15.31 -9.12 19.82
CA THR A 156 -15.31 -7.69 20.16
C THR A 156 -13.89 -7.21 20.48
N ILE A 157 -13.14 -7.98 21.29
CA ILE A 157 -11.75 -7.65 21.61
C ILE A 157 -10.89 -7.67 20.34
N GLN A 158 -11.06 -8.67 19.48
CA GLN A 158 -10.35 -8.77 18.19
C GLN A 158 -10.65 -7.56 17.30
N GLN A 159 -11.90 -7.12 17.25
CA GLN A 159 -12.33 -5.94 16.48
C GLN A 159 -11.63 -4.68 16.96
N PHE A 160 -11.70 -4.38 18.26
CA PHE A 160 -11.07 -3.19 18.83
C PHE A 160 -9.55 -3.19 18.64
N ASN A 161 -8.90 -4.32 18.88
CA ASN A 161 -7.47 -4.43 18.68
C ASN A 161 -7.09 -4.19 17.22
N SER A 162 -7.86 -4.73 16.27
CA SER A 162 -7.60 -4.56 14.84
C SER A 162 -7.76 -3.10 14.40
N VAL A 163 -8.76 -2.37 14.91
CA VAL A 163 -8.95 -0.94 14.65
C VAL A 163 -7.75 -0.14 15.17
N ASN A 164 -7.38 -0.37 16.43
CA ASN A 164 -6.28 0.38 17.05
C ASN A 164 -4.95 0.18 16.33
N VAL A 165 -4.67 -1.04 15.89
CA VAL A 165 -3.43 -1.35 15.18
C VAL A 165 -3.43 -0.80 13.77
N LEU A 166 -4.55 -0.90 13.05
CA LEU A 166 -4.64 -0.35 11.70
C LEU A 166 -4.43 1.16 11.69
N ASN A 167 -4.93 1.85 12.71
CA ASN A 167 -4.71 3.29 12.89
C ASN A 167 -3.26 3.66 13.27
N GLN A 168 -2.39 2.69 13.60
CA GLN A 168 -0.97 2.92 13.91
C GLN A 168 -0.05 2.74 12.70
N LYS A 169 -0.58 2.47 11.52
CA LYS A 169 0.18 2.39 10.28
C LYS A 169 -0.07 3.59 9.38
N LEU A 170 0.95 3.95 8.61
CA LEU A 170 0.82 4.74 7.40
C LEU A 170 0.76 3.76 6.23
N GLN A 171 -0.14 3.96 5.29
CA GLN A 171 -0.20 3.19 4.05
C GLN A 171 0.22 4.04 2.86
N LEU A 172 1.10 3.50 2.04
CA LEU A 172 1.52 4.06 0.76
C LEU A 172 1.27 3.03 -0.34
N GLU A 173 1.13 3.52 -1.56
CA GLU A 173 0.98 2.68 -2.75
C GLU A 173 2.08 3.02 -3.75
N LEU A 174 2.68 1.99 -4.39
CA LEU A 174 3.62 2.22 -5.48
C LEU A 174 2.93 2.90 -6.66
N PHE A 175 1.78 2.34 -7.07
CA PHE A 175 0.88 2.96 -8.03
C PHE A 175 -0.35 3.48 -7.27
N PRO A 176 -0.48 4.79 -7.07
CA PRO A 176 -1.58 5.34 -6.25
C PRO A 176 -2.94 5.31 -6.94
N TYR A 177 -3.09 4.57 -8.02
CA TYR A 177 -4.30 4.47 -8.83
C TYR A 177 -4.93 3.09 -8.68
N GLY A 178 -6.23 3.06 -8.43
CA GLY A 178 -6.96 1.82 -8.26
C GLY A 178 -7.01 0.96 -9.53
N SER A 179 -7.04 -0.37 -9.35
CA SER A 179 -7.27 -1.32 -10.44
C SER A 179 -8.10 -2.50 -9.97
N ASN A 180 -8.82 -3.17 -10.89
CA ASN A 180 -9.60 -4.38 -10.58
C ASN A 180 -8.68 -5.54 -10.15
N SER A 181 -7.62 -5.74 -10.88
CA SER A 181 -6.56 -6.71 -10.58
C SER A 181 -5.31 -6.36 -11.37
N ILE A 182 -4.16 -6.53 -10.76
CA ILE A 182 -2.88 -6.42 -11.44
C ILE A 182 -2.22 -7.78 -11.48
N ASP A 183 -1.86 -8.22 -12.69
CA ASP A 183 -0.96 -9.36 -12.86
C ASP A 183 0.47 -8.89 -12.55
N THR A 184 0.97 -9.28 -11.38
CA THR A 184 2.29 -8.89 -10.90
C THR A 184 3.41 -9.37 -11.83
N ASN A 185 3.24 -10.52 -12.51
CA ASN A 185 4.24 -11.01 -13.45
C ASN A 185 4.34 -10.12 -14.70
N LYS A 186 3.20 -9.57 -15.15
CA LYS A 186 3.20 -8.60 -16.25
C LYS A 186 3.88 -7.29 -15.85
N ILE A 187 3.68 -6.81 -14.63
CA ILE A 187 4.38 -5.61 -14.12
C ILE A 187 5.89 -5.84 -14.09
N VAL A 188 6.35 -6.97 -13.55
CA VAL A 188 7.78 -7.32 -13.51
C VAL A 188 8.35 -7.38 -14.92
N LYS A 189 7.68 -8.10 -15.84
CA LYS A 189 8.10 -8.21 -17.24
C LYS A 189 8.12 -6.86 -17.96
N ALA A 190 7.12 -6.01 -17.73
CA ALA A 190 7.10 -4.66 -18.30
C ALA A 190 8.27 -3.83 -17.81
N PHE A 191 8.62 -3.93 -16.53
CA PHE A 191 9.76 -3.23 -15.97
C PHE A 191 11.10 -3.74 -16.51
N GLU A 192 11.21 -5.05 -16.75
CA GLU A 192 12.37 -5.63 -17.42
C GLU A 192 12.56 -5.15 -18.87
N LEU A 193 11.45 -4.99 -19.61
CA LEU A 193 11.47 -4.57 -20.99
C LEU A 193 11.69 -3.07 -21.16
N GLU A 194 11.00 -2.27 -20.35
CA GLU A 194 11.01 -0.80 -20.46
C GLU A 194 11.04 -0.16 -19.04
N PRO A 195 12.23 -0.07 -18.43
CA PRO A 195 12.37 0.46 -17.07
C PRO A 195 11.78 1.86 -16.87
N SER A 196 11.81 2.71 -17.88
CA SER A 196 11.34 4.10 -17.82
C SER A 196 9.85 4.26 -17.50
N ILE A 197 9.05 3.19 -17.62
CA ILE A 197 7.62 3.21 -17.29
C ILE A 197 7.40 3.16 -15.79
N ILE A 198 8.16 2.33 -15.07
CA ILE A 198 7.92 2.04 -13.63
C ILE A 198 8.94 2.74 -12.73
N ALA A 199 10.17 2.97 -13.20
CA ALA A 199 11.21 3.63 -12.41
C ALA A 199 10.73 4.94 -11.73
N PRO A 200 10.01 5.85 -12.40
CA PRO A 200 9.56 7.09 -11.76
C PRO A 200 8.66 6.87 -10.54
N TYR A 201 7.89 5.76 -10.51
CA TYR A 201 7.04 5.42 -9.38
C TYR A 201 7.85 4.91 -8.19
N ILE A 202 8.90 4.11 -8.45
CA ILE A 202 9.84 3.65 -7.42
C ILE A 202 10.60 4.85 -6.85
N GLU A 203 11.07 5.76 -7.68
CA GLU A 203 11.77 6.98 -7.27
C GLU A 203 10.90 7.87 -6.40
N ASN A 204 9.67 8.13 -6.83
CA ASN A 204 8.70 8.92 -6.06
C ASN A 204 8.37 8.26 -4.70
N LEU A 205 8.24 6.93 -4.67
CA LEU A 205 8.03 6.18 -3.43
C LEU A 205 9.24 6.31 -2.51
N LEU A 206 10.46 6.07 -3.01
CA LEU A 206 11.69 6.17 -2.21
C LEU A 206 11.93 7.60 -1.73
N ASP A 207 11.67 8.62 -2.55
CA ASP A 207 11.71 10.02 -2.14
C ASP A 207 10.73 10.28 -0.98
N THR A 208 9.52 9.78 -1.07
CA THR A 208 8.52 9.93 0.01
C THR A 208 8.99 9.26 1.30
N LEU A 209 9.57 8.06 1.21
CA LEU A 209 10.06 7.32 2.38
C LEU A 209 11.24 8.01 3.08
N ILE A 210 12.13 8.68 2.35
CA ILE A 210 13.29 9.36 2.95
C ILE A 210 12.99 10.79 3.40
N LEU A 211 12.00 11.47 2.81
CA LEU A 211 11.56 12.80 3.25
C LEU A 211 10.90 12.73 4.63
N HIS A 212 10.15 11.67 4.87
CA HIS A 212 9.44 11.43 6.14
C HIS A 212 9.83 10.06 6.69
N PRO A 213 11.06 9.92 7.23
CA PRO A 213 11.57 8.63 7.66
C PRO A 213 10.69 8.02 8.74
N ARG A 214 10.28 6.79 8.53
CA ARG A 214 9.57 5.97 9.50
C ARG A 214 10.54 4.98 10.13
N LYS A 215 10.25 4.61 11.38
CA LYS A 215 11.09 3.66 12.09
C LYS A 215 11.09 2.29 11.41
N TYR A 216 9.96 1.93 10.82
CA TYR A 216 9.79 0.63 10.17
C TYR A 216 9.10 0.80 8.81
N VAL A 217 9.70 0.18 7.79
CA VAL A 217 9.17 0.13 6.43
C VAL A 217 8.88 -1.32 6.05
N LEU A 218 7.65 -1.58 5.63
CA LEU A 218 7.18 -2.88 5.19
C LEU A 218 6.62 -2.80 3.78
N PHE A 219 7.05 -3.68 2.91
CA PHE A 219 6.49 -3.86 1.57
C PHE A 219 5.58 -5.08 1.55
N GLY A 220 4.33 -4.90 1.16
CA GLY A 220 3.25 -5.88 1.31
C GLY A 220 3.13 -6.89 0.18
N SER A 221 4.21 -7.18 -0.56
CA SER A 221 4.22 -8.19 -1.62
C SER A 221 5.63 -8.55 -2.04
N ARG A 222 5.84 -9.83 -2.40
CA ARG A 222 7.10 -10.32 -2.98
C ARG A 222 7.51 -9.58 -4.27
N ILE A 223 6.58 -8.97 -4.97
CA ILE A 223 6.89 -8.22 -6.19
C ILE A 223 7.95 -7.14 -5.95
N PHE A 224 7.99 -6.52 -4.77
CA PHE A 224 8.98 -5.50 -4.43
C PHE A 224 10.41 -6.01 -4.50
N SER A 225 10.67 -7.28 -4.14
CA SER A 225 11.98 -7.92 -4.35
C SER A 225 12.40 -7.84 -5.81
N SER A 226 11.50 -8.23 -6.72
CA SER A 226 11.79 -8.21 -8.15
C SER A 226 11.97 -6.78 -8.68
N LEU A 227 11.09 -5.87 -8.25
CA LEU A 227 11.15 -4.47 -8.70
C LEU A 227 12.45 -3.79 -8.26
N PHE A 228 12.90 -3.98 -7.02
CA PHE A 228 14.15 -3.40 -6.54
C PHE A 228 15.38 -4.01 -7.21
N LYS A 229 15.38 -5.32 -7.49
CA LYS A 229 16.47 -5.98 -8.23
C LYS A 229 16.58 -5.44 -9.66
N ILE A 230 15.46 -5.32 -10.36
CA ILE A 230 15.44 -4.75 -11.73
C ILE A 230 15.89 -3.30 -11.71
N TYR A 231 15.37 -2.49 -10.78
CA TYR A 231 15.76 -1.09 -10.63
C TYR A 231 17.28 -0.96 -10.38
N HIS A 232 17.82 -1.74 -9.43
CA HIS A 232 19.23 -1.76 -9.09
C HIS A 232 20.13 -2.11 -10.30
N GLN A 233 19.70 -3.07 -11.11
CA GLN A 233 20.47 -3.56 -12.25
C GLN A 233 20.36 -2.69 -13.50
N LYS A 234 19.18 -2.10 -13.75
CA LYS A 234 18.88 -1.46 -15.04
C LYS A 234 18.75 0.05 -14.98
N VAL A 235 18.55 0.63 -13.80
CA VAL A 235 18.37 2.08 -13.64
C VAL A 235 19.55 2.66 -12.87
N GLN A 236 19.65 2.33 -11.58
CA GLN A 236 20.79 2.71 -10.74
C GLN A 236 20.90 1.81 -9.50
N PRO A 237 22.10 1.61 -8.96
CA PRO A 237 22.29 0.83 -7.74
C PRO A 237 21.53 1.45 -6.55
N ILE A 238 20.69 0.64 -5.90
CA ILE A 238 19.95 1.04 -4.68
C ILE A 238 20.01 -0.02 -3.57
N ILE A 239 20.42 -1.26 -3.88
CA ILE A 239 20.51 -2.33 -2.88
C ILE A 239 21.89 -2.24 -2.24
N GLU A 240 21.93 -1.99 -0.93
CA GLU A 240 23.13 -1.93 -0.12
C GLU A 240 23.31 -3.23 0.68
N ILE A 241 22.21 -3.75 1.23
CA ILE A 241 22.18 -5.06 1.89
C ILE A 241 21.27 -5.96 1.06
N GLU A 242 21.85 -7.05 0.54
CA GLU A 242 21.09 -8.01 -0.26
C GLU A 242 19.92 -8.61 0.51
N GLU A 243 18.88 -8.96 -0.23
CA GLU A 243 17.68 -9.55 0.33
C GLU A 243 17.98 -10.89 1.01
N VAL A 244 17.62 -11.00 2.28
CA VAL A 244 17.71 -12.23 3.07
C VAL A 244 16.31 -12.74 3.37
N GLU A 245 15.93 -13.86 2.74
CA GLU A 245 14.61 -14.48 2.92
C GLU A 245 14.62 -15.46 4.10
N GLN A 246 13.59 -15.37 4.93
CA GLN A 246 13.25 -16.35 5.97
C GLN A 246 11.88 -16.97 5.67
N LYS A 247 11.78 -18.30 5.81
CA LYS A 247 10.53 -19.05 5.62
C LYS A 247 10.00 -19.55 6.97
N PHE A 248 8.72 -19.39 7.18
CA PHE A 248 7.99 -19.83 8.36
C PHE A 248 7.01 -20.94 8.00
N THR A 249 7.15 -22.08 8.63
CA THR A 249 6.27 -23.26 8.45
C THR A 249 5.33 -23.40 9.63
N GLY A 250 4.21 -24.12 9.45
CA GLY A 250 3.27 -24.41 10.54
C GLY A 250 2.16 -23.38 10.75
N ILE A 251 2.33 -22.13 10.28
CA ILE A 251 1.30 -21.07 10.40
C ILE A 251 0.12 -21.36 9.47
N THR A 252 0.41 -21.73 8.22
CA THR A 252 -0.58 -22.11 7.21
C THR A 252 -0.19 -23.44 6.56
N LYS A 253 -1.05 -23.98 5.67
CA LYS A 253 -0.70 -25.17 4.88
C LYS A 253 0.54 -24.96 4.01
N ASN A 254 0.74 -23.74 3.52
CA ASN A 254 1.93 -23.34 2.78
C ASN A 254 2.85 -22.52 3.70
N SER A 255 4.16 -22.59 3.50
CA SER A 255 5.09 -21.71 4.20
C SER A 255 4.80 -20.24 3.83
N LEU A 256 4.88 -19.37 4.84
CA LEU A 256 4.91 -17.93 4.66
C LEU A 256 6.37 -17.48 4.63
N ALA A 257 6.67 -16.41 3.92
CA ALA A 257 8.02 -15.90 3.81
C ALA A 257 8.07 -14.39 4.05
N PHE A 258 9.16 -13.98 4.66
CA PHE A 258 9.51 -12.60 4.91
C PHE A 258 10.94 -12.38 4.47
N SER A 259 11.26 -11.21 3.95
CA SER A 259 12.64 -10.85 3.61
C SER A 259 13.03 -9.54 4.27
N PHE A 260 14.29 -9.45 4.67
CA PHE A 260 14.95 -8.20 5.03
C PHE A 260 15.74 -7.69 3.83
N ILE A 261 15.73 -6.38 3.58
CA ILE A 261 16.52 -5.72 2.54
C ILE A 261 17.00 -4.35 3.03
N GLY A 262 18.24 -4.00 2.71
CA GLY A 262 18.78 -2.66 2.90
C GLY A 262 18.86 -1.91 1.57
N LEU A 263 18.21 -0.76 1.51
CA LEU A 263 18.24 0.12 0.34
C LEU A 263 19.01 1.39 0.67
N ASN A 264 19.74 1.94 -0.30
CA ASN A 264 20.35 3.24 -0.23
C ASN A 264 19.72 4.15 -1.30
N TRP A 265 19.12 5.24 -0.85
CA TRP A 265 18.53 6.22 -1.75
C TRP A 265 19.00 7.61 -1.41
N LYS A 266 19.66 8.28 -2.35
CA LYS A 266 20.21 9.63 -2.15
C LYS A 266 21.08 9.74 -0.87
N ASN A 267 21.94 8.75 -0.65
CA ASN A 267 22.81 8.61 0.53
C ASN A 267 22.07 8.45 1.88
N LYS A 268 20.81 8.02 1.85
CA LYS A 268 20.07 7.66 3.05
C LYS A 268 19.77 6.16 3.04
N GLN A 269 20.19 5.49 4.10
CA GLN A 269 19.90 4.07 4.30
C GLN A 269 18.44 3.86 4.71
N LEU A 270 17.80 2.87 4.11
CA LEU A 270 16.44 2.45 4.38
C LEU A 270 16.41 0.94 4.60
N ASN A 271 16.33 0.50 5.85
CA ASN A 271 16.13 -0.91 6.19
C ASN A 271 14.65 -1.26 6.13
N ALA A 272 14.30 -2.26 5.35
CA ALA A 272 12.92 -2.61 5.09
C ALA A 272 12.65 -4.11 5.19
N GLY A 273 11.42 -4.45 5.54
CA GLY A 273 10.89 -5.80 5.47
C GLY A 273 10.00 -5.98 4.24
N ILE A 274 10.08 -7.15 3.61
CA ILE A 274 9.15 -7.54 2.54
C ILE A 274 8.29 -8.70 3.04
N VAL A 275 7.01 -8.43 3.24
CA VAL A 275 6.00 -9.45 3.57
C VAL A 275 5.55 -10.08 2.26
N HIS A 276 5.98 -11.32 1.98
CA HIS A 276 5.81 -11.91 0.66
C HIS A 276 4.36 -12.08 0.24
N SER A 277 3.50 -12.46 1.17
CA SER A 277 2.07 -12.60 0.92
C SER A 277 1.27 -12.63 2.22
N PHE A 278 0.03 -12.19 2.13
CA PHE A 278 -1.00 -12.53 3.11
C PHE A 278 -1.85 -13.67 2.56
N PRO A 279 -2.20 -14.68 3.38
CA PRO A 279 -3.06 -15.77 2.94
C PRO A 279 -4.37 -15.22 2.34
N ARG A 280 -4.83 -15.86 1.28
CA ARG A 280 -6.12 -15.53 0.67
C ARG A 280 -7.28 -15.80 1.65
N ARG A 281 -8.53 -15.53 1.21
CA ARG A 281 -9.76 -15.78 1.98
C ARG A 281 -9.74 -17.15 2.66
N ASP A 282 -10.50 -17.33 3.71
CA ASP A 282 -10.74 -18.62 4.39
C ASP A 282 -9.57 -19.21 5.21
N LEU A 283 -8.71 -18.36 5.76
CA LEU A 283 -7.73 -18.84 6.73
C LEU A 283 -8.41 -19.09 8.08
N PRO A 284 -8.61 -20.34 8.52
CA PRO A 284 -9.11 -20.62 9.86
C PRO A 284 -8.19 -20.01 10.91
N ASN A 285 -8.77 -19.35 11.91
CA ASN A 285 -8.02 -18.66 12.97
C ASN A 285 -7.04 -17.59 12.40
N ALA A 286 -7.50 -16.81 11.39
CA ALA A 286 -6.68 -15.79 10.75
C ALA A 286 -6.06 -14.80 11.76
N TYR A 287 -6.81 -14.44 12.79
CA TYR A 287 -6.34 -13.54 13.83
C TYR A 287 -5.05 -14.05 14.49
N THR A 288 -5.10 -15.24 15.10
CA THR A 288 -3.95 -15.83 15.81
C THR A 288 -2.78 -16.11 14.86
N LYS A 289 -3.07 -16.69 13.69
CA LYS A 289 -2.02 -17.05 12.71
C LYS A 289 -1.31 -15.85 12.14
N MET A 290 -2.03 -14.76 11.85
CA MET A 290 -1.42 -13.55 11.33
C MET A 290 -0.65 -12.79 12.42
N ALA A 291 -1.12 -12.79 13.66
CA ALA A 291 -0.38 -12.25 14.78
C ALA A 291 0.94 -13.01 15.03
N GLU A 292 0.90 -14.36 14.98
CA GLU A 292 2.10 -15.19 15.06
C GLU A 292 3.08 -14.91 13.91
N TYR A 293 2.57 -14.79 12.68
CA TYR A 293 3.41 -14.42 11.52
C TYR A 293 4.06 -13.06 11.72
N GLY A 294 3.33 -12.06 12.19
CA GLY A 294 3.86 -10.73 12.48
C GLY A 294 4.94 -10.76 13.56
N LYS A 295 4.78 -11.58 14.60
CA LYS A 295 5.79 -11.77 15.65
C LYS A 295 7.08 -12.37 15.08
N LEU A 296 7.00 -13.44 14.32
CA LEU A 296 8.17 -14.09 13.72
C LEU A 296 8.91 -13.18 12.74
N CYS A 297 8.16 -12.44 11.92
CA CYS A 297 8.75 -11.43 11.04
C CYS A 297 9.45 -10.32 11.81
N TRP A 298 8.88 -9.89 12.94
CA TRP A 298 9.49 -8.88 13.79
C TRP A 298 10.80 -9.36 14.41
N GLU A 299 10.84 -10.58 14.94
CA GLU A 299 12.04 -11.18 15.52
C GLU A 299 13.15 -11.27 14.48
N ASP A 300 12.86 -11.79 13.29
CA ASP A 300 13.84 -11.85 12.18
C ASP A 300 14.33 -10.46 11.76
N PHE A 301 13.43 -9.49 11.63
CA PHE A 301 13.79 -8.13 11.28
C PHE A 301 14.72 -7.48 12.30
N GLN A 302 14.45 -7.66 13.62
CA GLN A 302 15.30 -7.13 14.67
C GLN A 302 16.69 -7.78 14.69
N ASP A 303 16.77 -9.08 14.43
CA ASP A 303 18.05 -9.79 14.40
C ASP A 303 18.90 -9.33 13.22
N LYS A 304 18.31 -9.09 12.06
CA LYS A 304 19.01 -8.53 10.90
C LYS A 304 19.47 -7.08 11.13
N LEU A 305 18.68 -6.27 11.82
CA LEU A 305 19.09 -4.89 12.18
C LEU A 305 20.31 -4.85 13.12
N LYS A 306 20.51 -5.87 13.96
CA LYS A 306 21.66 -5.92 14.88
C LYS A 306 22.94 -6.41 14.20
N THR A 307 22.81 -7.19 13.14
CA THR A 307 23.92 -7.85 12.44
C THR A 307 24.46 -7.05 11.26
N ASN A 308 23.75 -6.06 10.81
CA ASN A 308 24.09 -5.12 9.74
C ASN A 308 24.22 -3.70 10.26
#